data_4bab37c5f2af47d7f331a1a6d332daa2
#
_entry.id   4bab37c5f2af47d7f331a1a6d332daa2
#
_cell.length_a   1.000
_cell.length_b   1.000
_cell.length_c   1.000
_cell.angle_alpha   90.00
_cell.angle_beta   90.00
_cell.angle_gamma   90.00
#
_symmetry.space_group_name_H-M   'P 1'
#
loop_
_entity.id
_entity.type
_entity.pdbx_description
1 polymer ?
#
loop_
_entity_poly.entity_id
_entity_poly.type
_entity_poly.pdbx_seq_one_letter_code
_entity_poly.pdbx_strand_id
1 'polypeptide(L)'
;MASILFTGAGSNLFPSTSKDSNEFESVRIKGLSLKKGLPFIDRNMKELTITNVATRPRHPVIIPDPSLPPETVNDRKLAAWTSIKQERWEGELLVHGEIPMWLRGTYLRNGPGLWNIGDDYQFRHLFDGYATLVRLHFDNGRVTAAHRQIESEAYKAAMKNKKLCYNEFSESPPKPQNFLSHIGELANLFSGTSLTDNANTGVVRLGDGRVICLTETVKGSIEIDPETLETIGRFEYSDSLGGLIHSAHPVVTETELLTVLPDLMKPGYRVVRMKAGTNERKLIGRVSCRGGPAPGWVHSFPVTENYILVPEMPLRYSARNLMRAEPTPLYKFEWHPRSKAFMHVMSRATGDIVASVEVPLFVTFHFINAYEIREDKEGRVTAIIADCCEHNADTSILDKLRLNNLRSWSHQDVLPHARVGRFIIPLDGSPTGKLESALDPDKHGRGMDMCSINPSFLGKKYSYAYACGARRPCNFPNTLTKIDLSEKTTQNWHEEGAVPSEPFFVARPGATAEDDGVVISMVSDKNGGGYAVLLDGSTFEEIARAEFPYGLPYGLHGCWVPKTG
;
A
#
# COMPACT_ATOMS: atom_id res chain seq x y z
N MET A 1 4.32 -51.25 -10.31
CA MET A 1 5.52 -51.93 -10.84
C MET A 1 6.44 -50.78 -11.26
N ALA A 2 7.54 -50.58 -10.72
CA ALA A 2 8.66 -51.22 -10.14
C ALA A 2 9.30 -50.29 -9.08
N SER A 3 9.67 -50.93 -8.00
CA SER A 3 10.56 -50.47 -6.94
C SER A 3 12.02 -50.53 -7.36
N ILE A 4 12.90 -49.67 -6.79
CA ILE A 4 14.32 -49.94 -6.46
C ILE A 4 14.68 -48.84 -5.44
N LEU A 5 14.78 -49.07 -4.17
CA LEU A 5 15.72 -49.68 -3.24
C LEU A 5 17.03 -48.91 -3.03
N PHE A 6 17.19 -48.62 -1.76
CA PHE A 6 18.26 -48.08 -0.93
C PHE A 6 19.60 -48.82 -1.04
N THR A 7 20.70 -48.11 -0.80
CA THR A 7 21.84 -48.41 0.12
C THR A 7 22.71 -47.14 0.18
N GLY A 8 23.28 -46.64 1.23
CA GLY A 8 23.54 -47.06 2.58
C GLY A 8 24.90 -46.57 3.05
N ALA A 9 24.94 -45.97 4.24
CA ALA A 9 26.04 -45.91 5.23
C ALA A 9 27.31 -45.11 4.93
N GLY A 10 27.75 -44.28 5.79
CA GLY A 10 28.54 -44.31 6.99
C GLY A 10 29.20 -42.97 7.24
N SER A 11 29.01 -42.37 8.32
CA SER A 11 29.58 -42.37 9.67
C SER A 11 30.88 -41.56 9.87
N ASN A 12 30.76 -40.65 10.87
CA ASN A 12 31.76 -40.20 11.86
C ASN A 12 32.87 -39.24 11.41
N LEU A 13 33.22 -38.19 12.12
CA LEU A 13 33.49 -37.95 13.56
C LEU A 13 33.75 -36.47 13.80
N PHE A 14 33.27 -35.97 14.95
CA PHE A 14 33.79 -34.76 15.60
C PHE A 14 35.18 -34.97 16.18
N PRO A 15 35.96 -33.93 16.43
CA PRO A 15 36.16 -33.59 17.81
C PRO A 15 36.07 -32.09 18.16
N SER A 16 35.78 -31.91 19.39
CA SER A 16 35.61 -30.74 20.27
C SER A 16 36.96 -30.14 20.73
N THR A 17 36.79 -28.97 21.41
CA THR A 17 37.68 -28.27 22.36
C THR A 17 38.56 -27.19 21.71
N SER A 18 38.77 -26.00 22.30
CA SER A 18 38.61 -25.44 23.64
C SER A 18 38.78 -23.91 23.58
N LYS A 19 38.15 -23.20 24.48
CA LYS A 19 38.51 -21.97 25.22
C LYS A 19 39.85 -21.30 24.90
N ASP A 20 39.87 -19.95 24.75
CA ASP A 20 40.26 -19.00 25.78
C ASP A 20 40.22 -17.54 25.31
N SER A 21 39.64 -16.74 26.17
CA SER A 21 40.01 -15.47 26.81
C SER A 21 40.48 -14.25 26.00
N ASN A 22 39.73 -13.18 26.23
CA ASN A 22 40.09 -11.78 26.51
C ASN A 22 41.41 -11.22 25.98
N GLU A 23 41.29 -10.11 25.24
CA GLU A 23 42.08 -8.91 25.55
C GLU A 23 41.48 -7.64 24.96
N PHE A 24 41.23 -6.67 25.84
CA PHE A 24 40.93 -5.28 25.55
C PHE A 24 42.24 -4.56 25.21
N GLU A 25 42.36 -3.96 24.06
CA GLU A 25 43.38 -2.93 23.82
C GLU A 25 42.72 -1.57 23.56
N SER A 26 42.97 -0.67 24.51
CA SER A 26 42.67 0.73 24.45
C SER A 26 43.77 1.48 23.70
N VAL A 27 43.44 2.15 22.60
CA VAL A 27 44.38 3.08 21.94
C VAL A 27 44.09 4.49 22.39
N ARG A 28 45.02 5.02 23.21
CA ARG A 28 45.15 6.45 23.53
C ARG A 28 45.83 7.18 22.40
N ILE A 29 45.22 8.21 21.84
CA ILE A 29 45.94 9.19 21.00
C ILE A 29 46.12 10.48 21.79
N LYS A 30 47.38 10.84 21.97
CA LYS A 30 47.87 12.05 22.63
C LYS A 30 47.66 13.29 21.76
N GLY A 31 47.49 14.40 22.46
CA GLY A 31 47.19 15.71 21.98
C GLY A 31 48.20 16.39 21.05
N LEU A 32 47.73 17.42 20.40
CA LEU A 32 48.54 18.45 19.81
C LEU A 32 47.99 19.85 20.16
N SER A 33 48.96 20.65 20.49
CA SER A 33 49.01 21.95 21.13
C SER A 33 48.42 23.10 20.30
N LEU A 34 47.77 24.01 21.00
CA LEU A 34 47.41 25.37 20.56
C LEU A 34 48.62 26.22 20.22
N LYS A 35 48.56 26.98 19.10
CA LYS A 35 49.26 28.22 18.96
C LYS A 35 48.31 29.34 18.55
N LYS A 36 48.41 30.43 19.31
CA LYS A 36 47.69 31.70 19.22
C LYS A 36 48.08 32.49 17.97
N GLY A 37 47.14 33.28 17.49
CA GLY A 37 47.38 34.39 16.56
C GLY A 37 46.10 35.09 16.16
N LEU A 38 45.71 36.13 16.91
CA LEU A 38 44.73 37.15 16.48
C LEU A 38 45.43 38.18 15.61
N PRO A 39 44.70 38.86 14.71
CA PRO A 39 44.35 40.24 14.99
C PRO A 39 42.91 40.66 14.65
N PHE A 40 42.38 41.50 15.48
CA PHE A 40 41.50 42.67 15.31
C PHE A 40 40.83 42.91 13.95
N ILE A 41 39.51 43.23 14.05
CA ILE A 41 38.85 44.39 13.41
C ILE A 41 37.38 43.99 13.20
N ASP A 42 36.47 44.70 13.37
CA ASP A 42 35.92 46.02 13.42
C ASP A 42 34.41 45.96 13.69
N ARG A 43 33.92 46.89 14.40
CA ARG A 43 32.51 46.98 14.81
C ARG A 43 31.68 47.48 13.63
N ASN A 44 30.66 46.69 13.28
CA ASN A 44 29.35 47.20 12.84
C ASN A 44 28.28 46.14 13.15
N MET A 45 27.84 46.15 14.38
CA MET A 45 26.64 45.46 14.78
C MET A 45 25.44 46.22 14.23
N LYS A 46 24.86 45.72 13.14
CA LYS A 46 23.44 45.94 12.87
C LYS A 46 22.68 44.94 13.71
N GLU A 47 21.85 45.42 14.61
CA GLU A 47 20.87 44.67 15.37
C GLU A 47 20.06 43.80 14.41
N LEU A 48 20.30 42.51 14.46
CA LEU A 48 19.38 41.50 13.92
C LEU A 48 18.24 41.42 14.92
N THR A 49 17.16 42.10 14.62
CA THR A 49 15.87 41.91 15.28
C THR A 49 15.47 40.45 15.03
N ILE A 50 15.53 39.65 16.08
CA ILE A 50 14.96 38.28 16.06
C ILE A 50 13.44 38.46 16.03
N THR A 51 12.87 38.49 14.83
CA THR A 51 11.45 38.40 14.65
C THR A 51 11.04 36.96 14.89
N ASN A 52 10.32 36.76 15.97
CA ASN A 52 9.42 35.67 16.29
C ASN A 52 9.74 34.30 15.62
N VAL A 53 10.52 33.49 16.31
CA VAL A 53 10.37 32.04 16.20
C VAL A 53 8.94 31.74 16.65
N ALA A 54 8.08 31.44 15.70
CA ALA A 54 6.74 30.93 16.00
C ALA A 54 6.93 29.68 16.86
N THR A 55 6.66 29.81 18.15
CA THR A 55 6.59 28.68 19.05
C THR A 55 5.48 27.80 18.51
N ARG A 56 5.81 26.56 18.07
CA ARG A 56 4.82 25.55 17.69
C ARG A 56 3.73 25.55 18.76
N PRO A 57 2.44 25.62 18.40
CA PRO A 57 1.38 25.53 19.38
C PRO A 57 1.58 24.22 20.15
N ARG A 58 1.67 24.31 21.48
CA ARG A 58 1.64 23.12 22.33
C ARG A 58 0.27 22.51 22.12
N HIS A 59 0.21 21.26 21.66
CA HIS A 59 -1.03 20.51 21.53
C HIS A 59 -1.83 20.64 22.82
N PRO A 60 -3.14 20.96 22.76
CA PRO A 60 -3.98 20.89 23.94
C PRO A 60 -3.90 19.46 24.48
N VAL A 61 -3.62 19.34 25.76
CA VAL A 61 -3.71 18.05 26.46
C VAL A 61 -5.17 17.62 26.36
N ILE A 62 -5.46 16.59 25.58
CA ILE A 62 -6.79 15.99 25.52
C ILE A 62 -7.09 15.49 26.91
N ILE A 63 -7.99 16.17 27.61
CA ILE A 63 -8.50 15.70 28.91
C ILE A 63 -9.44 14.55 28.58
N PRO A 64 -9.15 13.32 29.00
CA PRO A 64 -10.02 12.18 28.72
C PRO A 64 -11.41 12.46 29.31
N ASP A 65 -12.45 12.14 28.56
CA ASP A 65 -13.82 12.16 29.07
C ASP A 65 -13.89 11.21 30.30
N PRO A 66 -14.19 11.72 31.51
CA PRO A 66 -14.21 10.89 32.71
C PRO A 66 -15.34 9.85 32.72
N SER A 67 -16.27 9.89 31.78
CA SER A 67 -17.32 8.89 31.61
C SER A 67 -16.88 7.64 30.83
N LEU A 68 -15.72 7.69 30.16
CA LEU A 68 -15.16 6.54 29.46
C LEU A 68 -14.29 5.69 30.42
N PRO A 69 -14.33 4.35 30.30
CA PRO A 69 -13.44 3.49 31.09
C PRO A 69 -11.99 3.89 30.81
N PRO A 70 -11.10 3.88 31.82
CA PRO A 70 -9.72 4.29 31.65
C PRO A 70 -9.05 3.37 30.61
N GLU A 71 -8.72 3.95 29.45
CA GLU A 71 -7.88 3.27 28.46
C GLU A 71 -6.46 3.14 29.03
N THR A 72 -5.87 1.97 28.90
CA THR A 72 -4.46 1.80 29.27
C THR A 72 -3.61 2.67 28.36
N VAL A 73 -2.54 3.26 28.88
CA VAL A 73 -1.60 4.12 28.12
C VAL A 73 -1.03 3.39 26.89
N ASN A 74 -0.98 2.05 26.95
CA ASN A 74 -0.53 1.20 25.84
C ASN A 74 -1.53 1.15 24.68
N ASP A 75 -2.84 1.17 24.93
CA ASP A 75 -3.86 1.10 23.87
C ASP A 75 -3.87 2.37 23.01
N ARG A 76 -3.59 3.53 23.59
CA ARG A 76 -3.52 4.81 22.86
C ARG A 76 -2.35 4.86 21.89
N LYS A 77 -1.18 4.37 22.31
CA LYS A 77 0.03 4.34 21.47
C LYS A 77 -0.08 3.40 20.27
N LEU A 78 -1.10 2.57 20.23
CA LEU A 78 -1.34 1.56 19.21
C LEU A 78 -2.60 1.83 18.39
N ALA A 79 -3.10 3.07 18.35
CA ALA A 79 -4.36 3.40 17.66
C ALA A 79 -4.37 2.92 16.20
N ALA A 80 -3.25 3.02 15.48
CA ALA A 80 -3.11 2.54 14.11
C ALA A 80 -3.41 1.04 13.95
N TRP A 81 -3.21 0.25 14.99
CA TRP A 81 -3.32 -1.21 14.99
C TRP A 81 -4.40 -1.73 15.93
N THR A 82 -5.29 -0.85 16.37
CA THR A 82 -6.37 -1.14 17.32
C THR A 82 -7.70 -0.96 16.63
N SER A 83 -8.65 -1.87 16.91
CA SER A 83 -10.00 -1.78 16.37
C SER A 83 -10.66 -0.48 16.79
N ILE A 84 -11.29 0.20 15.85
CA ILE A 84 -12.13 1.35 16.14
C ILE A 84 -13.36 0.89 16.95
N LYS A 85 -13.67 1.60 18.03
CA LYS A 85 -14.72 1.17 18.97
C LYS A 85 -16.13 1.54 18.49
N GLN A 86 -16.24 2.63 17.75
CA GLN A 86 -17.52 3.12 17.25
C GLN A 86 -17.75 2.63 15.83
N GLU A 87 -18.93 2.12 15.53
CA GLU A 87 -19.29 1.69 14.17
C GLU A 87 -19.40 2.85 13.19
N ARG A 88 -19.78 4.03 13.69
CA ARG A 88 -19.90 5.27 12.91
C ARG A 88 -19.68 6.50 13.78
N TRP A 89 -19.16 7.52 13.16
CA TRP A 89 -19.03 8.86 13.73
C TRP A 89 -19.09 9.90 12.62
N GLU A 90 -19.57 11.08 12.91
CA GLU A 90 -19.57 12.24 12.02
C GLU A 90 -19.46 13.53 12.83
N GLY A 91 -18.67 14.49 12.35
CA GLY A 91 -18.49 15.79 13.00
C GLY A 91 -17.55 16.72 12.26
N GLU A 92 -17.50 17.95 12.72
CA GLU A 92 -16.52 18.94 12.25
C GLU A 92 -15.20 18.74 13.00
N LEU A 93 -14.09 18.85 12.29
CA LEU A 93 -12.75 18.70 12.86
C LEU A 93 -12.18 20.06 13.28
N LEU A 94 -11.40 20.05 14.37
CA LEU A 94 -10.59 21.20 14.75
C LEU A 94 -9.42 21.32 13.78
N VAL A 95 -9.32 22.47 13.12
CA VAL A 95 -8.27 22.74 12.14
C VAL A 95 -7.22 23.67 12.73
N HIS A 96 -5.96 23.29 12.59
CA HIS A 96 -4.80 24.12 12.85
C HIS A 96 -4.13 24.44 11.52
N GLY A 97 -3.80 25.71 11.27
CA GLY A 97 -3.32 26.20 9.97
C GLY A 97 -4.48 26.63 9.07
N GLU A 98 -4.23 26.70 7.77
CA GLU A 98 -5.20 27.21 6.79
C GLU A 98 -5.47 26.18 5.70
N ILE A 99 -6.72 25.74 5.59
CA ILE A 99 -7.18 24.89 4.48
C ILE A 99 -7.33 25.79 3.24
N PRO A 100 -6.70 25.45 2.12
CA PRO A 100 -6.84 26.22 0.88
C PRO A 100 -8.29 26.32 0.43
N MET A 101 -8.77 27.54 0.14
CA MET A 101 -10.18 27.79 -0.25
C MET A 101 -10.59 27.08 -1.56
N TRP A 102 -9.62 26.75 -2.42
CA TRP A 102 -9.85 25.99 -3.64
C TRP A 102 -10.04 24.49 -3.39
N LEU A 103 -9.57 23.96 -2.25
CA LEU A 103 -9.72 22.55 -1.89
C LEU A 103 -11.19 22.29 -1.51
N ARG A 104 -11.97 21.86 -2.50
CA ARG A 104 -13.41 21.59 -2.35
C ARG A 104 -13.76 20.23 -2.91
N GLY A 105 -14.24 19.34 -2.04
CA GLY A 105 -14.56 17.96 -2.38
C GLY A 105 -14.40 17.03 -1.21
N THR A 106 -14.40 15.75 -1.50
CA THR A 106 -14.39 14.68 -0.49
C THR A 106 -13.21 13.74 -0.73
N TYR A 107 -12.35 13.61 0.25
CA TYR A 107 -11.37 12.55 0.31
C TYR A 107 -11.96 11.36 1.06
N LEU A 108 -12.03 10.23 0.39
CA LEU A 108 -12.42 8.95 0.97
C LEU A 108 -11.18 8.09 1.14
N ARG A 109 -11.04 7.44 2.29
CA ARG A 109 -9.98 6.49 2.58
C ARG A 109 -10.53 5.22 3.18
N ASN A 110 -10.16 4.10 2.61
CA ASN A 110 -10.54 2.78 3.08
C ASN A 110 -9.36 2.07 3.75
N GLY A 111 -9.65 1.12 4.59
CA GLY A 111 -8.64 0.27 5.21
C GLY A 111 -9.24 -0.64 6.27
N PRO A 112 -8.43 -1.57 6.78
CA PRO A 112 -8.83 -2.39 7.91
C PRO A 112 -8.95 -1.51 9.16
N GLY A 113 -10.07 -1.58 9.87
CA GLY A 113 -10.28 -0.80 11.09
C GLY A 113 -10.95 -1.58 12.21
N LEU A 114 -11.35 -2.82 11.95
CA LEU A 114 -11.95 -3.69 12.96
C LEU A 114 -11.31 -5.08 12.87
N TRP A 115 -10.46 -5.41 13.84
CA TRP A 115 -9.78 -6.72 13.92
C TRP A 115 -10.38 -7.66 14.98
N ASN A 116 -11.29 -7.18 15.83
CA ASN A 116 -11.95 -7.97 16.85
C ASN A 116 -13.31 -8.46 16.37
N ILE A 117 -13.60 -9.76 16.57
CA ILE A 117 -14.90 -10.37 16.33
C ILE A 117 -15.44 -10.87 17.66
N GLY A 118 -16.36 -10.10 18.27
CA GLY A 118 -16.77 -10.32 19.64
C GLY A 118 -15.59 -10.14 20.62
N ASP A 119 -15.67 -10.84 21.76
CA ASP A 119 -14.69 -10.71 22.84
C ASP A 119 -13.53 -11.71 22.72
N ASP A 120 -13.73 -12.82 22.00
CA ASP A 120 -12.85 -14.00 22.04
C ASP A 120 -11.96 -14.17 20.81
N TYR A 121 -12.23 -13.46 19.72
CA TYR A 121 -11.49 -13.62 18.47
C TYR A 121 -10.91 -12.32 17.96
N GLN A 122 -9.61 -12.33 17.65
CA GLN A 122 -8.92 -11.23 17.02
C GLN A 122 -8.12 -11.72 15.81
N PHE A 123 -8.24 -11.02 14.70
CA PHE A 123 -7.39 -11.23 13.54
C PHE A 123 -5.92 -10.98 13.88
N ARG A 124 -5.04 -11.73 13.24
CA ARG A 124 -3.59 -11.70 13.48
C ARG A 124 -2.82 -10.86 12.46
N HIS A 125 -3.43 -10.53 11.33
CA HIS A 125 -2.77 -9.82 10.24
C HIS A 125 -3.48 -8.50 9.91
N LEU A 126 -2.69 -7.49 9.50
CA LEU A 126 -3.20 -6.17 9.13
C LEU A 126 -4.35 -6.27 8.11
N PHE A 127 -4.15 -7.08 7.07
CA PHE A 127 -5.07 -7.15 5.93
C PHE A 127 -6.39 -7.90 6.20
N ASP A 128 -6.53 -8.56 7.34
CA ASP A 128 -7.77 -9.30 7.65
C ASP A 128 -8.85 -8.44 8.31
N GLY A 129 -8.47 -7.28 8.89
CA GLY A 129 -9.43 -6.41 9.56
C GLY A 129 -10.58 -6.00 8.65
N TYR A 130 -11.80 -5.94 9.20
CA TYR A 130 -12.96 -5.49 8.45
C TYR A 130 -12.86 -4.01 8.09
N ALA A 131 -13.37 -3.70 6.90
CA ALA A 131 -13.25 -2.42 6.26
C ALA A 131 -13.89 -1.28 7.07
N THR A 132 -13.11 -0.25 7.33
CA THR A 132 -13.57 1.03 7.88
C THR A 132 -13.32 2.13 6.87
N LEU A 133 -14.38 2.72 6.35
CA LEU A 133 -14.31 3.83 5.42
C LEU A 133 -14.31 5.14 6.20
N VAL A 134 -13.36 6.03 5.88
CA VAL A 134 -13.22 7.36 6.46
C VAL A 134 -13.40 8.41 5.38
N ARG A 135 -14.19 9.45 5.67
CA ARG A 135 -14.46 10.59 4.82
C ARG A 135 -13.88 11.86 5.43
N LEU A 136 -13.21 12.67 4.62
CA LEU A 136 -12.91 14.07 4.89
C LEU A 136 -13.58 14.92 3.81
N HIS A 137 -14.51 15.77 4.20
CA HIS A 137 -15.15 16.69 3.29
C HIS A 137 -14.62 18.10 3.52
N PHE A 138 -14.07 18.70 2.47
CA PHE A 138 -13.49 20.04 2.47
C PHE A 138 -14.42 21.01 1.75
N ASP A 139 -14.78 22.09 2.42
CA ASP A 139 -15.54 23.18 1.83
C ASP A 139 -15.31 24.50 2.56
N ASN A 140 -14.99 25.55 1.81
CA ASN A 140 -14.81 26.91 2.32
C ASN A 140 -13.83 27.00 3.52
N GLY A 141 -12.70 26.29 3.47
CA GLY A 141 -11.69 26.30 4.53
C GLY A 141 -12.05 25.47 5.77
N ARG A 142 -13.18 24.76 5.77
CA ARG A 142 -13.64 23.87 6.86
C ARG A 142 -13.47 22.41 6.47
N VAL A 143 -13.33 21.56 7.47
CA VAL A 143 -13.26 20.11 7.31
C VAL A 143 -14.30 19.43 8.19
N THR A 144 -15.19 18.66 7.58
CA THR A 144 -16.01 17.70 8.31
C THR A 144 -15.52 16.29 8.01
N ALA A 145 -15.63 15.42 8.98
CA ALA A 145 -15.22 14.03 8.83
C ALA A 145 -16.31 13.06 9.27
N ALA A 146 -16.26 11.88 8.71
CA ALA A 146 -17.08 10.75 9.14
C ALA A 146 -16.31 9.45 8.99
N HIS A 147 -16.69 8.43 9.77
CA HIS A 147 -16.31 7.05 9.46
C HIS A 147 -17.49 6.11 9.61
N ARG A 148 -17.43 4.99 8.89
CA ARG A 148 -18.43 3.93 8.97
C ARG A 148 -17.81 2.59 8.58
N GLN A 149 -18.26 1.50 9.22
CA GLN A 149 -17.95 0.14 8.81
C GLN A 149 -18.67 -0.18 7.50
N ILE A 150 -17.96 -0.86 6.57
CA ILE A 150 -18.59 -1.37 5.35
C ILE A 150 -19.33 -2.65 5.69
N GLU A 151 -20.63 -2.68 5.38
CA GLU A 151 -21.52 -3.77 5.71
C GLU A 151 -21.43 -4.92 4.67
N SER A 152 -20.25 -5.52 4.52
CA SER A 152 -20.06 -6.72 3.71
C SER A 152 -20.77 -7.93 4.31
N GLU A 153 -21.01 -8.97 3.51
CA GLU A 153 -21.57 -10.23 4.02
C GLU A 153 -20.64 -10.89 5.04
N ALA A 154 -19.32 -10.82 4.79
CA ALA A 154 -18.31 -11.34 5.71
C ALA A 154 -18.37 -10.62 7.07
N TYR A 155 -18.44 -9.27 7.08
CA TYR A 155 -18.60 -8.49 8.29
C TYR A 155 -19.89 -8.85 9.04
N LYS A 156 -21.04 -8.79 8.36
CA LYS A 156 -22.36 -9.10 8.97
C LYS A 156 -22.41 -10.52 9.54
N ALA A 157 -21.89 -11.50 8.81
CA ALA A 157 -21.84 -12.89 9.26
C ALA A 157 -20.93 -13.07 10.48
N ALA A 158 -19.78 -12.42 10.50
CA ALA A 158 -18.85 -12.48 11.62
C ALA A 158 -19.42 -11.85 12.89
N MET A 159 -20.01 -10.65 12.78
CA MET A 159 -20.63 -9.97 13.92
C MET A 159 -21.82 -10.76 14.49
N LYS A 160 -22.67 -11.31 13.62
CA LYS A 160 -23.82 -12.13 14.03
C LYS A 160 -23.40 -13.44 14.70
N ASN A 161 -22.40 -14.13 14.15
CA ASN A 161 -22.01 -15.47 14.62
C ASN A 161 -20.86 -15.42 15.64
N LYS A 162 -20.28 -14.24 15.90
CA LYS A 162 -19.10 -14.02 16.77
C LYS A 162 -17.91 -14.93 16.43
N LYS A 163 -17.72 -15.19 15.14
CA LYS A 163 -16.63 -16.03 14.62
C LYS A 163 -16.31 -15.71 13.16
N LEU A 164 -15.12 -16.10 12.72
CA LEU A 164 -14.73 -16.04 11.31
C LEU A 164 -15.61 -16.96 10.46
N CYS A 165 -16.20 -16.43 9.38
CA CYS A 165 -17.13 -17.13 8.50
C CYS A 165 -16.64 -17.34 7.08
N TYR A 166 -15.68 -16.52 6.61
CA TYR A 166 -15.14 -16.54 5.25
C TYR A 166 -13.62 -16.64 5.27
N ASN A 167 -13.02 -17.05 4.15
CA ASN A 167 -11.57 -17.05 3.97
C ASN A 167 -11.11 -15.62 3.70
N GLU A 168 -10.40 -15.04 4.67
CA GLU A 168 -9.76 -13.73 4.56
C GLU A 168 -8.38 -13.84 3.90
N PHE A 169 -7.57 -12.80 3.98
CA PHE A 169 -6.23 -12.79 3.39
C PHE A 169 -5.32 -13.85 4.04
N SER A 170 -5.22 -13.85 5.36
CA SER A 170 -4.31 -14.72 6.11
C SER A 170 -5.02 -15.82 6.89
N GLU A 171 -6.29 -15.67 7.19
CA GLU A 171 -7.02 -16.55 8.08
C GLU A 171 -8.25 -17.14 7.40
N SER A 172 -8.59 -18.36 7.82
CA SER A 172 -9.75 -19.10 7.33
C SER A 172 -10.56 -19.67 8.50
N PRO A 173 -11.86 -19.87 8.35
CA PRO A 173 -12.65 -20.62 9.33
C PRO A 173 -12.04 -21.99 9.59
N PRO A 174 -12.24 -22.57 10.80
CA PRO A 174 -11.80 -23.92 11.10
C PRO A 174 -12.29 -24.91 10.04
N LYS A 175 -11.36 -25.68 9.47
CA LYS A 175 -11.66 -26.62 8.38
C LYS A 175 -12.09 -27.97 8.93
N PRO A 176 -13.12 -28.61 8.33
CA PRO A 176 -13.54 -29.94 8.71
C PRO A 176 -12.42 -30.96 8.42
N GLN A 177 -12.33 -32.01 9.23
CA GLN A 177 -11.24 -32.98 9.14
C GLN A 177 -11.53 -34.20 8.24
N ASN A 178 -12.72 -34.31 7.66
CA ASN A 178 -13.09 -35.46 6.84
C ASN A 178 -12.90 -35.22 5.34
N PHE A 179 -12.63 -36.29 4.57
CA PHE A 179 -12.31 -36.21 3.15
C PHE A 179 -13.43 -35.61 2.29
N LEU A 180 -14.68 -35.91 2.57
CA LEU A 180 -15.82 -35.40 1.79
C LEU A 180 -16.00 -33.89 1.96
N SER A 181 -15.73 -33.38 3.14
CA SER A 181 -15.81 -31.94 3.39
C SER A 181 -14.63 -31.18 2.75
N HIS A 182 -13.45 -31.81 2.59
CA HIS A 182 -12.37 -31.20 1.80
C HIS A 182 -12.77 -31.02 0.32
N ILE A 183 -13.51 -31.96 -0.26
CA ILE A 183 -14.05 -31.81 -1.62
C ILE A 183 -15.05 -30.65 -1.68
N GLY A 184 -15.95 -30.57 -0.69
CA GLY A 184 -16.90 -29.46 -0.57
C GLY A 184 -16.21 -28.09 -0.42
N GLU A 185 -15.16 -28.00 0.41
CA GLU A 185 -14.35 -26.78 0.54
C GLU A 185 -13.66 -26.38 -0.76
N LEU A 186 -13.11 -27.35 -1.48
CA LEU A 186 -12.49 -27.12 -2.78
C LEU A 186 -13.51 -26.58 -3.79
N ALA A 187 -14.72 -27.16 -3.82
CA ALA A 187 -15.81 -26.66 -4.65
C ALA A 187 -16.22 -25.22 -4.25
N ASN A 188 -16.33 -24.94 -2.95
CA ASN A 188 -16.64 -23.60 -2.45
C ASN A 188 -15.55 -22.58 -2.75
N LEU A 189 -14.28 -22.99 -2.71
CA LEU A 189 -13.17 -22.14 -3.09
C LEU A 189 -13.23 -21.79 -4.60
N PHE A 190 -13.41 -22.78 -5.46
CA PHE A 190 -13.48 -22.57 -6.90
C PHE A 190 -14.76 -21.87 -7.37
N SER A 191 -15.86 -22.00 -6.62
CA SER A 191 -17.07 -21.20 -6.87
C SER A 191 -16.98 -19.78 -6.29
N GLY A 192 -15.97 -19.49 -5.46
CA GLY A 192 -15.80 -18.21 -4.77
C GLY A 192 -16.74 -18.01 -3.57
N THR A 193 -17.58 -18.99 -3.22
CA THR A 193 -18.55 -18.83 -2.11
C THR A 193 -17.89 -18.72 -0.75
N SER A 194 -16.72 -19.35 -0.56
CA SER A 194 -15.95 -19.29 0.70
C SER A 194 -15.00 -18.10 0.78
N LEU A 195 -14.78 -17.35 -0.31
CA LEU A 195 -13.93 -16.17 -0.30
C LEU A 195 -14.65 -15.00 0.37
N THR A 196 -13.88 -14.14 1.02
CA THR A 196 -14.40 -12.92 1.63
C THR A 196 -14.88 -11.91 0.59
N ASP A 197 -15.82 -11.07 0.98
CA ASP A 197 -16.20 -9.81 0.33
C ASP A 197 -15.81 -8.59 1.18
N ASN A 198 -14.88 -8.77 2.13
CA ASN A 198 -14.34 -7.71 2.97
C ASN A 198 -13.56 -6.69 2.12
N ALA A 199 -14.24 -5.64 1.68
CA ALA A 199 -13.73 -4.64 0.74
C ALA A 199 -12.84 -3.60 1.45
N ASN A 200 -11.74 -4.03 2.07
CA ASN A 200 -10.90 -3.23 2.96
C ASN A 200 -9.62 -2.68 2.32
N THR A 201 -9.34 -2.99 1.06
CA THR A 201 -8.06 -2.60 0.46
C THR A 201 -8.07 -1.17 -0.05
N GLY A 202 -9.07 -0.79 -0.82
CA GLY A 202 -9.11 0.54 -1.40
C GLY A 202 -10.52 1.03 -1.68
N VAL A 203 -10.62 2.26 -2.14
CA VAL A 203 -11.84 2.89 -2.61
C VAL A 203 -11.53 3.67 -3.88
N VAL A 204 -12.39 3.55 -4.89
CA VAL A 204 -12.23 4.21 -6.19
C VAL A 204 -13.52 4.90 -6.59
N ARG A 205 -13.39 6.08 -7.22
CA ARG A 205 -14.49 6.76 -7.90
C ARG A 205 -14.46 6.38 -9.37
N LEU A 206 -15.55 5.84 -9.89
CA LEU A 206 -15.72 5.58 -11.31
C LEU A 206 -15.98 6.87 -12.08
N GLY A 207 -15.74 6.87 -13.39
CA GLY A 207 -15.95 8.04 -14.23
C GLY A 207 -17.40 8.52 -14.30
N ASP A 208 -18.37 7.68 -13.94
CA ASP A 208 -19.79 8.06 -13.81
C ASP A 208 -20.18 8.59 -12.41
N GLY A 209 -19.20 8.71 -11.50
CA GLY A 209 -19.39 9.24 -10.16
C GLY A 209 -19.68 8.21 -9.08
N ARG A 210 -20.02 6.96 -9.42
CA ARG A 210 -20.19 5.88 -8.42
C ARG A 210 -18.89 5.62 -7.68
N VAL A 211 -19.00 5.23 -6.42
CA VAL A 211 -17.86 4.93 -5.57
C VAL A 211 -17.91 3.49 -5.12
N ILE A 212 -16.80 2.78 -5.31
CA ILE A 212 -16.69 1.35 -5.03
C ILE A 212 -15.51 1.11 -4.10
N CYS A 213 -15.76 0.43 -2.98
CA CYS A 213 -14.74 -0.14 -2.14
C CYS A 213 -14.32 -1.51 -2.67
N LEU A 214 -13.02 -1.83 -2.58
CA LEU A 214 -12.43 -2.98 -3.26
C LEU A 214 -11.58 -3.82 -2.31
N THR A 215 -11.49 -5.11 -2.61
CA THR A 215 -10.43 -6.03 -2.20
C THR A 215 -10.00 -6.87 -3.41
N GLU A 216 -9.09 -7.82 -3.24
CA GLU A 216 -8.61 -8.67 -4.35
C GLU A 216 -9.62 -9.72 -4.85
N THR A 217 -10.72 -9.95 -4.16
CA THR A 217 -11.78 -10.85 -4.63
C THR A 217 -12.82 -10.10 -5.46
N VAL A 218 -13.28 -10.69 -6.56
CA VAL A 218 -14.28 -10.06 -7.44
C VAL A 218 -15.58 -9.75 -6.68
N LYS A 219 -16.00 -10.62 -5.76
CA LYS A 219 -17.19 -10.36 -4.93
C LYS A 219 -16.99 -9.28 -3.87
N GLY A 220 -15.76 -8.89 -3.60
CA GLY A 220 -15.40 -7.80 -2.69
C GLY A 220 -15.39 -6.42 -3.35
N SER A 221 -16.17 -6.22 -4.41
CA SER A 221 -16.50 -4.90 -4.95
C SER A 221 -17.82 -4.45 -4.35
N ILE A 222 -17.80 -3.41 -3.50
CA ILE A 222 -18.97 -2.92 -2.76
C ILE A 222 -19.20 -1.46 -3.07
N GLU A 223 -20.39 -1.13 -3.55
CA GLU A 223 -20.81 0.24 -3.83
C GLU A 223 -21.26 0.94 -2.55
N ILE A 224 -20.81 2.17 -2.38
CA ILE A 224 -21.12 3.02 -1.21
C ILE A 224 -21.62 4.38 -1.66
N ASP A 225 -22.39 5.01 -0.80
CA ASP A 225 -22.74 6.42 -0.93
C ASP A 225 -21.58 7.28 -0.35
N PRO A 226 -20.95 8.15 -1.15
CA PRO A 226 -19.78 8.91 -0.71
C PRO A 226 -20.11 10.01 0.30
N GLU A 227 -21.38 10.42 0.44
CA GLU A 227 -21.79 11.45 1.38
C GLU A 227 -22.15 10.86 2.76
N THR A 228 -22.93 9.79 2.77
CA THR A 228 -23.41 9.16 4.01
C THR A 228 -22.53 7.98 4.45
N LEU A 229 -21.64 7.50 3.61
CA LEU A 229 -20.83 6.27 3.76
C LEU A 229 -21.69 5.00 3.89
N GLU A 230 -22.97 5.06 3.51
CA GLU A 230 -23.83 3.88 3.52
C GLU A 230 -23.40 2.85 2.49
N THR A 231 -23.43 1.60 2.90
CA THR A 231 -23.23 0.47 1.99
C THR A 231 -24.48 0.30 1.15
N ILE A 232 -24.41 0.61 -0.14
CA ILE A 232 -25.52 0.44 -1.09
C ILE A 232 -25.71 -1.05 -1.35
N GLY A 233 -24.61 -1.77 -1.58
CA GLY A 233 -24.63 -3.18 -1.82
C GLY A 233 -23.42 -3.67 -2.62
N ARG A 234 -23.45 -4.93 -3.01
CA ARG A 234 -22.43 -5.50 -3.85
C ARG A 234 -22.52 -4.93 -5.26
N PHE A 235 -21.38 -4.52 -5.81
CA PHE A 235 -21.29 -4.09 -7.20
C PHE A 235 -21.36 -5.31 -8.12
N GLU A 236 -22.48 -5.47 -8.83
CA GLU A 236 -22.73 -6.63 -9.68
C GLU A 236 -22.22 -6.36 -11.10
N TYR A 237 -21.23 -7.16 -11.51
CA TYR A 237 -20.79 -7.19 -12.91
C TYR A 237 -21.81 -7.93 -13.77
N SER A 238 -22.22 -7.31 -14.89
CA SER A 238 -23.27 -7.84 -15.78
C SER A 238 -22.74 -8.81 -16.85
N ASP A 239 -21.43 -9.08 -16.84
CA ASP A 239 -20.80 -9.97 -17.80
C ASP A 239 -20.73 -11.43 -17.32
N SER A 240 -20.37 -12.34 -18.22
CA SER A 240 -20.16 -13.76 -17.96
C SER A 240 -18.69 -14.16 -17.85
N LEU A 241 -17.76 -13.19 -17.70
CA LEU A 241 -16.33 -13.48 -17.67
C LEU A 241 -15.93 -14.30 -16.45
N GLY A 242 -16.68 -14.22 -15.36
CA GLY A 242 -16.35 -14.87 -14.11
C GLY A 242 -15.05 -14.32 -13.55
N GLY A 243 -14.30 -15.18 -12.86
CA GLY A 243 -13.08 -14.83 -12.15
C GLY A 243 -13.33 -14.73 -10.65
N LEU A 244 -12.35 -15.18 -9.87
CA LEU A 244 -12.43 -15.14 -8.40
C LEU A 244 -11.66 -13.98 -7.84
N ILE A 245 -10.58 -13.59 -8.53
CA ILE A 245 -9.55 -12.67 -8.05
C ILE A 245 -9.33 -11.61 -9.13
N HIS A 246 -9.10 -10.40 -8.69
CA HIS A 246 -8.62 -9.29 -9.54
C HIS A 246 -7.52 -8.50 -8.81
N SER A 247 -6.83 -7.63 -9.54
CA SER A 247 -5.87 -6.70 -8.94
C SER A 247 -6.58 -5.80 -7.91
N ALA A 248 -5.94 -5.56 -6.78
CA ALA A 248 -6.45 -4.64 -5.76
C ALA A 248 -6.53 -3.18 -6.25
N HIS A 249 -5.69 -2.84 -7.24
CA HIS A 249 -5.58 -1.51 -7.81
C HIS A 249 -5.99 -1.49 -9.28
N PRO A 250 -7.29 -1.44 -9.58
CA PRO A 250 -7.72 -1.15 -10.95
C PRO A 250 -7.26 0.25 -11.34
N VAL A 251 -6.90 0.42 -12.60
CA VAL A 251 -6.65 1.74 -13.16
C VAL A 251 -8.00 2.35 -13.55
N VAL A 252 -8.35 3.46 -12.90
CA VAL A 252 -9.62 4.15 -13.13
C VAL A 252 -9.36 5.52 -13.74
N THR A 253 -10.08 5.81 -14.82
CA THR A 253 -10.12 7.11 -15.50
C THR A 253 -11.55 7.60 -15.61
N GLU A 254 -11.77 8.81 -16.11
CA GLU A 254 -13.12 9.32 -16.36
C GLU A 254 -13.91 8.48 -17.40
N THR A 255 -13.25 7.65 -18.20
CA THR A 255 -13.89 6.90 -19.28
C THR A 255 -13.94 5.40 -19.05
N GLU A 256 -13.05 4.85 -18.23
CA GLU A 256 -12.93 3.40 -18.07
C GLU A 256 -12.29 2.97 -16.74
N LEU A 257 -12.55 1.72 -16.41
CA LEU A 257 -11.82 0.95 -15.40
C LEU A 257 -11.09 -0.20 -16.10
N LEU A 258 -9.79 -0.34 -15.84
CA LEU A 258 -8.96 -1.46 -16.29
C LEU A 258 -8.57 -2.30 -15.08
N THR A 259 -8.61 -3.62 -15.20
CA THR A 259 -8.10 -4.51 -14.15
C THR A 259 -7.55 -5.81 -14.73
N VAL A 260 -6.69 -6.46 -13.96
CA VAL A 260 -6.08 -7.76 -14.27
C VAL A 260 -6.70 -8.83 -13.39
N LEU A 261 -7.14 -9.92 -14.01
CA LEU A 261 -7.69 -11.07 -13.33
C LEU A 261 -6.73 -12.26 -13.47
N PRO A 262 -6.00 -12.66 -12.41
CA PRO A 262 -5.28 -13.93 -12.40
C PRO A 262 -6.23 -15.10 -12.65
N ASP A 263 -5.86 -15.99 -13.58
CA ASP A 263 -6.66 -17.15 -13.93
C ASP A 263 -5.98 -18.43 -13.38
N LEU A 264 -6.56 -18.98 -12.30
CA LEU A 264 -6.00 -20.15 -11.64
C LEU A 264 -6.33 -21.46 -12.39
N MET A 265 -7.39 -21.46 -13.21
CA MET A 265 -7.82 -22.65 -13.96
C MET A 265 -7.05 -22.79 -15.27
N LYS A 266 -6.75 -21.66 -15.91
CA LYS A 266 -5.89 -21.59 -17.10
C LYS A 266 -4.72 -20.65 -16.77
N PRO A 267 -3.63 -21.20 -16.21
CA PRO A 267 -2.56 -20.39 -15.64
C PRO A 267 -2.13 -19.22 -16.51
N GLY A 268 -2.44 -18.02 -16.04
CA GLY A 268 -2.24 -16.78 -16.79
C GLY A 268 -3.05 -15.63 -16.23
N TYR A 269 -3.29 -14.65 -17.07
CA TYR A 269 -3.96 -13.41 -16.71
C TYR A 269 -4.93 -12.99 -17.79
N ARG A 270 -6.08 -12.49 -17.38
CA ARG A 270 -7.05 -11.81 -18.26
C ARG A 270 -7.01 -10.33 -17.95
N VAL A 271 -6.87 -9.52 -18.97
CA VAL A 271 -6.97 -8.07 -18.84
C VAL A 271 -8.35 -7.65 -19.32
N VAL A 272 -9.08 -6.94 -18.49
CA VAL A 272 -10.45 -6.53 -18.77
C VAL A 272 -10.63 -5.03 -18.63
N ARG A 273 -11.59 -4.51 -19.40
CA ARG A 273 -12.01 -3.11 -19.43
C ARG A 273 -13.50 -3.01 -19.13
N MET A 274 -13.87 -2.08 -18.26
CA MET A 274 -15.26 -1.67 -18.05
C MET A 274 -15.38 -0.17 -18.40
N LYS A 275 -16.29 0.17 -19.29
CA LYS A 275 -16.56 1.59 -19.61
C LYS A 275 -17.30 2.27 -18.48
N ALA A 276 -17.01 3.54 -18.26
CA ALA A 276 -17.79 4.37 -17.33
C ALA A 276 -19.28 4.33 -17.68
N GLY A 277 -20.14 4.33 -16.67
CA GLY A 277 -21.59 4.21 -16.82
C GLY A 277 -22.09 2.80 -17.14
N THR A 278 -21.23 1.79 -17.10
CA THR A 278 -21.62 0.37 -17.32
C THR A 278 -21.13 -0.52 -16.19
N ASN A 279 -21.68 -1.75 -16.12
CA ASN A 279 -21.20 -2.81 -15.24
C ASN A 279 -20.63 -3.99 -16.04
N GLU A 280 -20.50 -3.85 -17.37
CA GLU A 280 -20.03 -4.91 -18.25
C GLU A 280 -18.51 -4.83 -18.43
N ARG A 281 -17.78 -5.82 -17.93
CA ARG A 281 -16.36 -5.98 -18.23
C ARG A 281 -16.20 -6.66 -19.59
N LYS A 282 -15.32 -6.12 -20.41
CA LYS A 282 -14.94 -6.71 -21.71
C LYS A 282 -13.50 -7.19 -21.65
N LEU A 283 -13.27 -8.40 -22.11
CA LEU A 283 -11.91 -8.93 -22.25
C LEU A 283 -11.14 -8.11 -23.30
N ILE A 284 -10.01 -7.54 -22.89
CA ILE A 284 -9.04 -6.92 -23.78
C ILE A 284 -8.14 -8.00 -24.38
N GLY A 285 -7.52 -8.82 -23.52
CA GLY A 285 -6.59 -9.85 -23.95
C GLY A 285 -6.27 -10.84 -22.83
N ARG A 286 -5.49 -11.87 -23.19
CA ARG A 286 -5.01 -12.91 -22.27
C ARG A 286 -3.50 -13.02 -22.35
N VAL A 287 -2.88 -13.28 -21.19
CA VAL A 287 -1.47 -13.57 -21.04
C VAL A 287 -1.33 -14.95 -20.42
N SER A 288 -0.58 -15.84 -21.02
CA SER A 288 -0.21 -17.12 -20.40
C SER A 288 1.02 -16.95 -19.53
N CYS A 289 1.07 -17.63 -18.39
CA CYS A 289 2.27 -17.65 -17.54
C CYS A 289 3.47 -18.20 -18.31
N ARG A 290 4.63 -17.58 -18.13
CA ARG A 290 5.91 -18.01 -18.72
C ARG A 290 6.92 -18.45 -17.67
N GLY A 291 6.85 -17.90 -16.46
CA GLY A 291 7.79 -18.18 -15.39
C GLY A 291 7.41 -19.36 -14.49
N GLY A 292 6.19 -19.94 -14.59
CA GLY A 292 5.78 -21.05 -13.73
C GLY A 292 4.36 -21.56 -13.98
N PRO A 293 3.94 -22.58 -13.23
CA PRO A 293 2.69 -23.33 -13.46
C PRO A 293 1.44 -22.61 -12.95
N ALA A 294 1.60 -21.55 -12.17
CA ALA A 294 0.49 -20.76 -11.61
C ALA A 294 0.77 -19.27 -11.83
N PRO A 295 -0.27 -18.41 -11.89
CA PRO A 295 -0.07 -16.98 -12.01
C PRO A 295 0.66 -16.43 -10.76
N GLY A 296 1.55 -15.46 -10.98
CA GLY A 296 2.10 -14.62 -9.93
C GLY A 296 1.01 -13.71 -9.35
N TRP A 297 1.24 -13.25 -8.14
CA TRP A 297 0.37 -12.25 -7.53
C TRP A 297 0.45 -10.93 -8.29
N VAL A 298 -0.70 -10.36 -8.61
CA VAL A 298 -0.82 -9.05 -9.25
C VAL A 298 -1.66 -8.17 -8.34
N HIS A 299 -1.00 -7.52 -7.37
CA HIS A 299 -1.65 -6.57 -6.47
C HIS A 299 -1.99 -5.26 -7.21
N SER A 300 -1.03 -4.74 -7.95
CA SER A 300 -1.18 -3.60 -8.86
C SER A 300 -0.48 -3.86 -10.19
N PHE A 301 -0.72 -3.04 -11.17
CA PHE A 301 -0.09 -3.13 -12.49
C PHE A 301 0.02 -1.73 -13.12
N PRO A 302 1.10 -1.43 -13.86
CA PRO A 302 1.26 -0.13 -14.48
C PRO A 302 0.66 -0.08 -15.88
N VAL A 303 0.25 1.12 -16.30
CA VAL A 303 -0.21 1.40 -17.67
C VAL A 303 0.55 2.57 -18.26
N THR A 304 0.62 2.60 -19.60
CA THR A 304 1.05 3.77 -20.35
C THR A 304 -0.11 4.27 -21.22
N GLU A 305 0.13 5.26 -22.07
CA GLU A 305 -0.87 5.72 -23.02
C GLU A 305 -1.36 4.59 -23.94
N ASN A 306 -0.42 3.73 -24.42
CA ASN A 306 -0.72 2.71 -25.41
C ASN A 306 -0.67 1.26 -24.90
N TYR A 307 -0.11 1.02 -23.71
CA TYR A 307 0.13 -0.32 -23.23
C TYR A 307 -0.40 -0.55 -21.80
N ILE A 308 -0.67 -1.82 -21.52
CA ILE A 308 -0.94 -2.36 -20.20
C ILE A 308 0.19 -3.35 -19.90
N LEU A 309 0.83 -3.20 -18.75
CA LEU A 309 1.88 -4.11 -18.33
C LEU A 309 1.32 -5.09 -17.31
N VAL A 310 1.50 -6.38 -17.56
CA VAL A 310 1.09 -7.44 -16.63
C VAL A 310 2.34 -8.02 -15.98
N PRO A 311 2.60 -7.73 -14.70
CA PRO A 311 3.74 -8.26 -13.98
C PRO A 311 3.53 -9.73 -13.64
N GLU A 312 4.49 -10.59 -13.97
CA GLU A 312 4.53 -11.97 -13.55
C GLU A 312 5.64 -12.17 -12.54
N MET A 313 5.30 -11.95 -11.26
CA MET A 313 6.21 -12.17 -10.14
C MET A 313 6.39 -13.65 -9.83
N PRO A 314 7.54 -14.06 -9.27
CA PRO A 314 7.73 -15.42 -8.78
C PRO A 314 7.06 -15.71 -7.44
N LEU A 315 6.38 -14.74 -6.83
CA LEU A 315 5.43 -14.96 -5.73
C LEU A 315 4.08 -15.37 -6.33
N ARG A 316 3.78 -16.68 -6.29
CA ARG A 316 2.68 -17.28 -7.06
C ARG A 316 1.58 -17.80 -6.17
N TYR A 317 0.34 -17.77 -6.65
CA TYR A 317 -0.77 -18.44 -5.99
C TYR A 317 -0.51 -19.95 -5.86
N SER A 318 -0.75 -20.48 -4.67
CA SER A 318 -0.54 -21.88 -4.33
C SER A 318 -1.85 -22.56 -3.92
N ALA A 319 -2.34 -23.45 -4.76
CA ALA A 319 -3.53 -24.26 -4.44
C ALA A 319 -3.32 -25.08 -3.14
N ARG A 320 -2.08 -25.54 -2.91
CA ARG A 320 -1.72 -26.26 -1.68
C ARG A 320 -1.88 -25.38 -0.44
N ASN A 321 -1.40 -24.14 -0.49
CA ASN A 321 -1.49 -23.22 0.66
C ASN A 321 -2.92 -22.72 0.89
N LEU A 322 -3.70 -22.55 -0.17
CA LEU A 322 -5.13 -22.22 -0.08
C LEU A 322 -5.94 -23.26 0.70
N MET A 323 -5.49 -24.53 0.69
CA MET A 323 -6.18 -25.64 1.39
C MET A 323 -5.59 -25.96 2.78
N ARG A 324 -4.54 -25.29 3.23
CA ARG A 324 -3.95 -25.55 4.55
C ARG A 324 -4.88 -25.07 5.66
N ALA A 325 -4.93 -25.81 6.75
CA ALA A 325 -5.61 -25.40 7.97
C ALA A 325 -4.86 -24.25 8.68
N GLU A 326 -3.53 -24.36 8.72
CA GLU A 326 -2.66 -23.35 9.30
C GLU A 326 -1.96 -22.55 8.20
N PRO A 327 -1.96 -21.20 8.26
CA PRO A 327 -1.32 -20.38 7.27
C PRO A 327 0.21 -20.52 7.32
N THR A 328 0.85 -20.46 6.17
CA THR A 328 2.30 -20.28 6.06
C THR A 328 2.65 -18.79 6.24
N PRO A 329 3.93 -18.40 6.42
CA PRO A 329 4.35 -17.00 6.38
C PRO A 329 4.05 -16.29 5.06
N LEU A 330 3.79 -17.04 3.98
CA LEU A 330 3.39 -16.52 2.66
C LEU A 330 1.90 -16.71 2.38
N TYR A 331 1.12 -17.20 3.35
CA TYR A 331 -0.33 -17.38 3.26
C TYR A 331 -0.76 -18.20 2.05
N LYS A 332 -1.51 -17.62 1.13
CA LYS A 332 -2.01 -18.25 -0.12
C LYS A 332 -0.97 -18.33 -1.24
N PHE A 333 0.26 -17.87 -0.99
CA PHE A 333 1.32 -17.81 -1.99
C PHE A 333 2.46 -18.79 -1.71
N GLU A 334 3.27 -19.04 -2.74
CA GLU A 334 4.58 -19.68 -2.68
C GLU A 334 5.60 -18.81 -3.40
N TRP A 335 6.80 -18.71 -2.82
CA TRP A 335 7.93 -18.04 -3.44
C TRP A 335 8.77 -19.02 -4.25
N HIS A 336 8.98 -18.70 -5.53
CA HIS A 336 9.74 -19.54 -6.47
C HIS A 336 11.03 -18.83 -6.93
N PRO A 337 12.11 -18.80 -6.12
CA PRO A 337 13.31 -18.01 -6.41
C PRO A 337 14.09 -18.50 -7.63
N ARG A 338 13.80 -19.72 -8.13
CA ARG A 338 14.40 -20.28 -9.35
C ARG A 338 13.54 -20.06 -10.59
N SER A 339 12.35 -19.53 -10.44
CA SER A 339 11.49 -19.17 -11.57
C SER A 339 11.91 -17.84 -12.14
N LYS A 340 11.65 -17.65 -13.43
CA LYS A 340 11.82 -16.36 -14.09
C LYS A 340 10.65 -15.42 -13.74
N ALA A 341 10.95 -14.12 -13.72
CA ALA A 341 9.96 -13.06 -13.65
C ALA A 341 9.82 -12.39 -15.03
N PHE A 342 8.62 -11.93 -15.36
CA PHE A 342 8.35 -11.28 -16.63
C PHE A 342 7.53 -10.00 -16.47
N MET A 343 7.74 -9.07 -17.40
CA MET A 343 6.80 -8.00 -17.72
C MET A 343 6.21 -8.30 -19.09
N HIS A 344 4.90 -8.57 -19.11
CA HIS A 344 4.18 -8.75 -20.35
C HIS A 344 3.58 -7.41 -20.77
N VAL A 345 3.83 -7.00 -22.01
CA VAL A 345 3.36 -5.73 -22.55
C VAL A 345 2.23 -6.02 -23.53
N MET A 346 1.03 -5.54 -23.19
CA MET A 346 -0.19 -5.70 -23.98
C MET A 346 -0.60 -4.36 -24.59
N SER A 347 -0.94 -4.37 -25.87
CA SER A 347 -1.54 -3.20 -26.53
C SER A 347 -2.93 -2.91 -25.95
N ARG A 348 -3.17 -1.68 -25.50
CA ARG A 348 -4.50 -1.23 -25.01
C ARG A 348 -5.55 -1.22 -26.13
N ALA A 349 -5.11 -0.99 -27.37
CA ALA A 349 -6.00 -0.89 -28.52
C ALA A 349 -6.46 -2.25 -29.04
N THR A 350 -5.53 -3.22 -29.16
CA THR A 350 -5.81 -4.51 -29.83
C THR A 350 -5.91 -5.68 -28.86
N GLY A 351 -5.32 -5.58 -27.65
CA GLY A 351 -5.22 -6.68 -26.69
C GLY A 351 -4.11 -7.68 -27.01
N ASP A 352 -3.32 -7.42 -28.05
CA ASP A 352 -2.19 -8.28 -28.42
C ASP A 352 -1.02 -8.11 -27.46
N ILE A 353 -0.31 -9.20 -27.21
CA ILE A 353 0.96 -9.17 -26.47
C ILE A 353 2.06 -8.76 -27.44
N VAL A 354 2.56 -7.53 -27.26
CA VAL A 354 3.63 -6.98 -28.11
C VAL A 354 5.01 -7.41 -27.64
N ALA A 355 5.18 -7.67 -26.33
CA ALA A 355 6.42 -8.18 -25.75
C ALA A 355 6.14 -8.97 -24.47
N SER A 356 7.04 -9.90 -24.15
CA SER A 356 7.12 -10.59 -22.86
C SER A 356 8.59 -10.63 -22.47
N VAL A 357 8.97 -9.65 -21.67
CA VAL A 357 10.37 -9.36 -21.35
C VAL A 357 10.73 -9.99 -20.01
N GLU A 358 11.78 -10.81 -19.98
CA GLU A 358 12.30 -11.35 -18.73
C GLU A 358 12.97 -10.23 -17.94
N VAL A 359 12.66 -10.13 -16.64
CA VAL A 359 13.19 -9.11 -15.74
C VAL A 359 13.81 -9.76 -14.49
N PRO A 360 14.70 -9.07 -13.75
CA PRO A 360 15.15 -9.54 -12.46
C PRO A 360 14.00 -9.89 -11.52
N LEU A 361 14.25 -10.80 -10.57
CA LEU A 361 13.27 -11.14 -9.54
C LEU A 361 12.90 -9.91 -8.73
N PHE A 362 11.64 -9.76 -8.42
CA PHE A 362 11.12 -8.63 -7.66
C PHE A 362 9.91 -9.02 -6.79
N VAL A 363 9.66 -8.22 -5.77
CA VAL A 363 8.41 -8.22 -4.98
C VAL A 363 7.94 -6.78 -4.88
N THR A 364 6.73 -6.53 -5.29
CA THR A 364 6.10 -5.21 -5.16
C THR A 364 4.61 -5.34 -4.87
N PHE A 365 4.10 -4.45 -4.02
CA PHE A 365 2.66 -4.20 -3.93
C PHE A 365 2.26 -3.17 -4.98
N HIS A 366 2.94 -2.03 -5.03
CA HIS A 366 2.48 -0.88 -5.79
C HIS A 366 3.45 -0.49 -6.91
N PHE A 367 2.90 -0.38 -8.12
CA PHE A 367 3.52 0.38 -9.19
C PHE A 367 3.18 1.86 -9.03
N ILE A 368 4.17 2.73 -9.20
CA ILE A 368 4.03 4.18 -9.06
C ILE A 368 3.43 4.75 -10.35
N ASN A 369 4.09 4.52 -11.47
CA ASN A 369 3.65 4.94 -12.80
C ASN A 369 4.47 4.22 -13.88
N ALA A 370 4.04 4.34 -15.14
CA ALA A 370 4.86 3.94 -16.29
C ALA A 370 4.71 4.93 -17.45
N TYR A 371 5.72 4.97 -18.31
CA TYR A 371 5.69 5.84 -19.50
C TYR A 371 6.55 5.28 -20.63
N GLU A 372 6.30 5.77 -21.82
CA GLU A 372 6.92 5.32 -23.06
C GLU A 372 8.15 6.16 -23.41
N ILE A 373 9.22 5.48 -23.84
CA ILE A 373 10.38 6.11 -24.46
C ILE A 373 10.21 5.99 -25.98
N ARG A 374 10.28 7.12 -26.67
CA ARG A 374 10.09 7.22 -28.12
C ARG A 374 11.37 7.70 -28.78
N GLU A 375 11.70 7.16 -29.96
CA GLU A 375 12.77 7.70 -30.80
C GLU A 375 12.28 8.92 -31.56
N ASP A 376 13.10 9.98 -31.62
CA ASP A 376 12.75 11.34 -31.99
C ASP A 376 12.24 11.55 -33.43
N LYS A 377 12.52 10.65 -34.35
CA LYS A 377 12.20 10.84 -35.77
C LYS A 377 10.95 10.14 -36.28
N GLU A 378 10.56 9.03 -35.63
CA GLU A 378 9.45 8.19 -36.11
C GLU A 378 8.34 8.04 -35.06
N GLY A 379 8.52 8.54 -33.85
CA GLY A 379 7.58 8.38 -32.74
C GLY A 379 7.38 6.93 -32.28
N ARG A 380 8.25 6.01 -32.73
CA ARG A 380 8.19 4.60 -32.37
C ARG A 380 8.59 4.41 -30.92
N VAL A 381 7.78 3.69 -30.15
CA VAL A 381 8.11 3.31 -28.77
C VAL A 381 9.21 2.26 -28.78
N THR A 382 10.36 2.56 -28.18
CA THR A 382 11.52 1.67 -28.12
C THR A 382 11.67 1.00 -26.76
N ALA A 383 11.13 1.61 -25.70
CA ALA A 383 11.13 1.04 -24.36
C ALA A 383 9.98 1.61 -23.53
N ILE A 384 9.66 0.93 -22.44
CA ILE A 384 8.78 1.43 -21.38
C ILE A 384 9.59 1.51 -20.09
N ILE A 385 9.44 2.62 -19.38
CA ILE A 385 9.91 2.77 -18.00
C ILE A 385 8.71 2.52 -17.09
N ALA A 386 8.89 1.67 -16.06
CA ALA A 386 7.87 1.44 -15.05
C ALA A 386 8.51 1.51 -13.66
N ASP A 387 8.02 2.43 -12.84
CA ASP A 387 8.51 2.63 -11.47
C ASP A 387 7.59 1.94 -10.46
N CYS A 388 8.15 1.35 -9.42
CA CYS A 388 7.41 0.64 -8.37
C CYS A 388 8.07 0.78 -7.00
N CYS A 389 7.31 0.45 -5.96
CA CYS A 389 7.80 0.26 -4.60
C CYS A 389 8.34 -1.18 -4.48
N GLU A 390 9.64 -1.37 -4.72
CA GLU A 390 10.26 -2.69 -4.85
C GLU A 390 10.91 -3.11 -3.52
N HIS A 391 10.54 -4.30 -3.02
CA HIS A 391 10.96 -4.86 -1.74
C HIS A 391 12.20 -5.77 -1.84
N ASN A 392 13.13 -5.52 -2.76
CA ASN A 392 14.37 -6.29 -2.96
C ASN A 392 14.16 -7.80 -3.12
N ALA A 393 13.06 -8.20 -3.78
CA ALA A 393 12.62 -9.59 -3.86
C ALA A 393 12.47 -10.28 -2.48
N ASP A 394 12.24 -9.51 -1.42
CA ASP A 394 12.05 -10.01 -0.05
C ASP A 394 10.56 -10.18 0.25
N THR A 395 10.12 -11.44 0.37
CA THR A 395 8.75 -11.80 0.70
C THR A 395 8.42 -11.70 2.18
N SER A 396 9.40 -11.46 3.05
CA SER A 396 9.19 -11.37 4.50
C SER A 396 8.29 -10.21 4.90
N ILE A 397 8.11 -9.21 4.02
CA ILE A 397 7.17 -8.11 4.22
C ILE A 397 5.76 -8.62 4.58
N LEU A 398 5.28 -9.71 3.96
CA LEU A 398 3.97 -10.28 4.25
C LEU A 398 3.84 -10.72 5.72
N ASP A 399 4.87 -11.36 6.27
CA ASP A 399 4.88 -11.79 7.67
C ASP A 399 5.10 -10.63 8.66
N LYS A 400 5.80 -9.58 8.24
CA LYS A 400 6.03 -8.37 9.07
C LYS A 400 4.75 -7.57 9.31
N LEU A 401 3.74 -7.70 8.47
CA LEU A 401 2.43 -7.05 8.62
C LEU A 401 1.49 -7.76 9.59
N ARG A 402 1.96 -8.71 10.38
CA ARG A 402 1.20 -9.26 11.51
C ARG A 402 1.03 -8.22 12.60
N LEU A 403 -0.16 -8.15 13.19
CA LEU A 403 -0.49 -7.17 14.23
C LEU A 403 0.44 -7.23 15.43
N ASN A 404 0.90 -8.44 15.81
CA ASN A 404 1.87 -8.58 16.89
C ASN A 404 3.21 -7.89 16.58
N ASN A 405 3.67 -7.95 15.33
CA ASN A 405 4.88 -7.26 14.90
C ASN A 405 4.67 -5.74 14.87
N LEU A 406 3.52 -5.30 14.38
CA LEU A 406 3.17 -3.88 14.27
C LEU A 406 2.97 -3.22 15.64
N ARG A 407 2.41 -3.96 16.60
CA ARG A 407 2.19 -3.51 17.98
C ARG A 407 3.43 -3.57 18.85
N SER A 408 4.45 -4.34 18.48
CA SER A 408 5.72 -4.36 19.20
C SER A 408 6.53 -3.13 18.83
N TRP A 409 6.45 -2.08 19.65
CA TRP A 409 7.35 -0.92 19.57
C TRP A 409 8.76 -1.35 19.98
N SER A 410 9.44 -2.08 19.10
CA SER A 410 10.85 -2.35 19.31
C SER A 410 11.64 -1.26 18.58
N HIS A 411 12.68 -0.75 19.21
CA HIS A 411 13.70 0.06 18.56
C HIS A 411 14.50 -0.75 17.52
N GLN A 412 14.05 -1.96 17.21
CA GLN A 412 14.67 -2.84 16.23
C GLN A 412 14.21 -2.46 14.84
N ASP A 413 15.15 -2.40 13.94
CA ASP A 413 14.90 -2.18 12.53
C ASP A 413 14.45 -3.49 11.87
N VAL A 414 13.14 -3.72 11.85
CA VAL A 414 12.55 -4.98 11.35
C VAL A 414 11.80 -4.82 10.04
N LEU A 415 11.59 -3.58 9.58
CA LEU A 415 10.95 -3.33 8.28
C LEU A 415 11.89 -3.77 7.15
N PRO A 416 11.45 -4.63 6.21
CA PRO A 416 12.24 -4.96 5.02
C PRO A 416 12.64 -3.72 4.23
N HIS A 417 13.78 -3.80 3.55
CA HIS A 417 14.24 -2.72 2.70
C HIS A 417 13.39 -2.67 1.43
N ALA A 418 12.76 -1.54 1.18
CA ALA A 418 12.12 -1.23 -0.08
C ALA A 418 12.77 0.00 -0.71
N ARG A 419 12.64 0.14 -2.02
CA ARG A 419 13.23 1.23 -2.80
C ARG A 419 12.28 1.63 -3.92
N VAL A 420 12.52 2.77 -4.54
CA VAL A 420 11.91 3.08 -5.84
C VAL A 420 12.66 2.27 -6.90
N GLY A 421 12.08 1.14 -7.29
CA GLY A 421 12.59 0.28 -8.35
C GLY A 421 12.12 0.79 -9.71
N ARG A 422 13.03 0.86 -10.68
CA ARG A 422 12.75 1.27 -12.07
C ARG A 422 13.00 0.13 -13.03
N PHE A 423 11.95 -0.35 -13.64
CA PHE A 423 12.06 -1.28 -14.76
C PHE A 423 12.33 -0.52 -16.06
N ILE A 424 13.27 -1.04 -16.84
CA ILE A 424 13.51 -0.63 -18.23
C ILE A 424 13.13 -1.83 -19.09
N ILE A 425 12.03 -1.70 -19.82
CA ILE A 425 11.40 -2.79 -20.58
C ILE A 425 11.56 -2.47 -22.06
N PRO A 426 12.50 -3.13 -22.77
CA PRO A 426 12.74 -2.87 -24.18
C PRO A 426 11.58 -3.39 -25.06
N LEU A 427 11.28 -2.65 -26.12
CA LEU A 427 10.34 -3.02 -27.18
C LEU A 427 11.01 -3.15 -28.55
N ASP A 428 12.34 -3.22 -28.57
CA ASP A 428 13.19 -3.41 -29.76
C ASP A 428 13.40 -4.88 -30.14
N GLY A 429 12.75 -5.81 -29.43
CA GLY A 429 12.93 -7.25 -29.60
C GLY A 429 13.93 -7.90 -28.62
N SER A 430 14.57 -7.11 -27.75
CA SER A 430 15.44 -7.64 -26.69
C SER A 430 14.63 -8.50 -25.72
N PRO A 431 15.09 -9.71 -25.36
CA PRO A 431 14.33 -10.64 -24.52
C PRO A 431 14.38 -10.30 -23.02
N THR A 432 15.32 -9.43 -22.60
CA THR A 432 15.58 -9.12 -21.19
C THR A 432 15.52 -7.63 -20.92
N GLY A 433 14.87 -7.27 -19.82
CA GLY A 433 14.84 -5.92 -19.27
C GLY A 433 15.74 -5.76 -18.05
N LYS A 434 15.71 -4.57 -17.47
CA LYS A 434 16.51 -4.23 -16.29
C LYS A 434 15.59 -3.82 -15.15
N LEU A 435 16.07 -4.00 -13.92
CA LEU A 435 15.51 -3.43 -12.71
C LEU A 435 16.64 -2.72 -11.95
N GLU A 436 16.55 -1.43 -11.83
CA GLU A 436 17.54 -0.61 -11.14
C GLU A 436 16.87 0.27 -10.08
N SER A 437 17.64 0.92 -9.23
CA SER A 437 17.13 1.90 -8.28
C SER A 437 16.96 3.23 -8.98
N ALA A 438 15.77 3.82 -8.94
CA ALA A 438 15.54 5.15 -9.47
C ALA A 438 16.17 6.24 -8.59
N LEU A 439 16.31 5.97 -7.29
CA LEU A 439 16.97 6.80 -6.28
C LEU A 439 18.05 6.00 -5.56
N ASP A 440 19.02 6.69 -4.97
CA ASP A 440 19.97 6.06 -4.06
C ASP A 440 19.27 5.69 -2.73
N PRO A 441 19.03 4.40 -2.44
CA PRO A 441 18.27 4.01 -1.26
C PRO A 441 19.01 4.29 0.06
N ASP A 442 20.34 4.41 0.02
CA ASP A 442 21.13 4.71 1.21
C ASP A 442 21.03 6.19 1.61
N LYS A 443 20.75 7.07 0.64
CA LYS A 443 20.56 8.51 0.88
C LYS A 443 19.11 8.89 1.13
N HIS A 444 18.17 8.24 0.42
CA HIS A 444 16.78 8.68 0.38
C HIS A 444 15.82 7.80 1.17
N GLY A 445 16.38 6.95 2.04
CA GLY A 445 15.61 6.08 2.90
C GLY A 445 15.23 4.77 2.24
N ARG A 446 14.94 3.81 3.08
CA ARG A 446 14.57 2.45 2.72
C ARG A 446 13.20 2.17 3.32
N GLY A 447 12.31 1.60 2.56
CA GLY A 447 10.96 1.26 3.01
C GLY A 447 9.92 2.21 2.43
N MET A 448 9.94 2.42 1.11
CA MET A 448 8.94 3.22 0.41
C MET A 448 7.82 2.33 -0.10
N ASP A 449 6.60 2.67 0.25
CA ASP A 449 5.38 2.05 -0.27
C ASP A 449 4.19 3.01 -0.16
N MET A 450 2.97 2.57 -0.52
CA MET A 450 1.75 3.38 -0.44
C MET A 450 1.90 4.69 -1.23
N CYS A 451 2.13 4.56 -2.54
CA CYS A 451 2.48 5.69 -3.39
C CYS A 451 1.28 6.32 -4.10
N SER A 452 1.37 7.62 -4.36
CA SER A 452 0.48 8.36 -5.24
C SER A 452 1.26 9.31 -6.16
N ILE A 453 0.61 9.75 -7.23
CA ILE A 453 1.10 10.75 -8.19
C ILE A 453 -0.01 11.74 -8.51
N ASN A 454 0.32 12.83 -9.20
CA ASN A 454 -0.69 13.64 -9.85
C ASN A 454 -1.40 12.79 -10.93
N PRO A 455 -2.73 12.56 -10.82
CA PRO A 455 -3.46 11.67 -11.75
C PRO A 455 -3.39 12.11 -13.22
N SER A 456 -3.14 13.38 -13.50
CA SER A 456 -2.97 13.90 -14.87
C SER A 456 -1.74 13.36 -15.59
N PHE A 457 -0.79 12.79 -14.83
CA PHE A 457 0.44 12.19 -15.34
C PHE A 457 0.39 10.66 -15.37
N LEU A 458 -0.75 10.05 -15.08
CA LEU A 458 -0.90 8.61 -15.18
C LEU A 458 -0.62 8.14 -16.63
N GLY A 459 0.31 7.19 -16.76
CA GLY A 459 0.73 6.64 -18.06
C GLY A 459 1.67 7.53 -18.87
N LYS A 460 2.09 8.67 -18.33
CA LYS A 460 2.94 9.69 -18.99
C LYS A 460 4.25 9.87 -18.22
N LYS A 461 5.24 10.47 -18.88
CA LYS A 461 6.48 10.90 -18.21
C LYS A 461 6.13 11.90 -17.10
N TYR A 462 6.71 11.72 -15.94
CA TYR A 462 6.43 12.45 -14.72
C TYR A 462 7.71 12.70 -13.92
N SER A 463 7.65 13.61 -12.98
CA SER A 463 8.78 13.99 -12.14
C SER A 463 8.54 13.67 -10.67
N TYR A 464 7.30 13.79 -10.18
CA TYR A 464 7.00 13.71 -8.75
C TYR A 464 6.13 12.51 -8.39
N ALA A 465 6.50 11.87 -7.29
CA ALA A 465 5.68 10.89 -6.61
C ALA A 465 5.67 11.16 -5.10
N TYR A 466 4.65 10.68 -4.43
CA TYR A 466 4.50 10.78 -2.99
C TYR A 466 4.34 9.37 -2.43
N ALA A 467 5.03 9.05 -1.33
CA ALA A 467 4.99 7.72 -0.75
C ALA A 467 5.16 7.76 0.78
N CYS A 468 4.79 6.67 1.45
CA CYS A 468 5.22 6.43 2.82
C CYS A 468 6.67 5.93 2.80
N GLY A 469 7.54 6.65 3.48
CA GLY A 469 8.95 6.30 3.63
C GLY A 469 9.28 5.82 5.04
N ALA A 470 10.55 5.50 5.27
CA ALA A 470 11.00 4.97 6.55
C ALA A 470 12.24 5.70 7.06
N ARG A 471 12.08 6.41 8.19
CA ARG A 471 13.18 6.86 9.01
C ARG A 471 13.54 5.76 10.00
N ARG A 472 14.67 5.12 9.76
CA ARG A 472 15.12 3.95 10.51
C ARG A 472 15.89 4.31 11.79
N PRO A 473 15.87 3.45 12.83
CA PRO A 473 15.21 2.13 12.89
C PRO A 473 13.68 2.24 13.03
N CYS A 474 12.95 1.35 12.38
CA CYS A 474 11.48 1.33 12.47
C CYS A 474 10.91 -0.05 12.13
N ASN A 475 9.69 -0.33 12.57
CA ASN A 475 8.95 -1.54 12.25
C ASN A 475 7.86 -1.32 11.17
N PHE A 476 7.60 -0.07 10.82
CA PHE A 476 6.62 0.32 9.81
C PHE A 476 7.01 1.70 9.22
N PRO A 477 6.58 2.04 7.99
CA PRO A 477 6.80 3.38 7.43
C PRO A 477 6.32 4.49 8.37
N ASN A 478 7.12 5.52 8.54
CA ASN A 478 6.92 6.58 9.53
C ASN A 478 7.20 7.99 9.00
N THR A 479 7.38 8.13 7.68
CA THR A 479 7.50 9.42 7.01
C THR A 479 6.51 9.51 5.87
N LEU A 480 6.12 10.74 5.50
CA LEU A 480 5.61 11.06 4.18
C LEU A 480 6.78 11.59 3.37
N THR A 481 6.93 11.12 2.14
CA THR A 481 8.08 11.42 1.30
C THR A 481 7.61 11.90 -0.06
N LYS A 482 7.99 13.14 -0.44
CA LYS A 482 7.94 13.61 -1.82
C LYS A 482 9.21 13.16 -2.53
N ILE A 483 9.06 12.54 -3.67
CA ILE A 483 10.13 11.99 -4.49
C ILE A 483 10.23 12.82 -5.76
N ASP A 484 11.41 13.41 -6.03
CA ASP A 484 11.75 14.00 -7.31
C ASP A 484 12.63 13.03 -8.10
N LEU A 485 12.03 12.40 -9.10
CA LEU A 485 12.71 11.42 -9.96
C LEU A 485 13.63 12.06 -11.00
N SER A 486 13.43 13.35 -11.31
CA SER A 486 14.25 14.09 -12.25
C SER A 486 15.58 14.49 -11.60
N GLU A 487 15.50 15.09 -10.42
CA GLU A 487 16.66 15.53 -9.64
C GLU A 487 17.23 14.41 -8.74
N LYS A 488 16.51 13.28 -8.63
CA LYS A 488 16.85 12.13 -7.77
C LYS A 488 17.00 12.53 -6.30
N THR A 489 16.08 13.35 -5.81
CA THR A 489 16.04 13.86 -4.45
C THR A 489 14.73 13.51 -3.74
N THR A 490 14.69 13.69 -2.42
CA THR A 490 13.48 13.51 -1.62
C THR A 490 13.34 14.63 -0.59
N GLN A 491 12.09 14.95 -0.26
CA GLN A 491 11.70 15.77 0.88
C GLN A 491 10.84 14.92 1.81
N ASN A 492 11.05 15.04 3.11
CA ASN A 492 10.35 14.21 4.09
C ASN A 492 9.61 15.06 5.12
N TRP A 493 8.36 14.72 5.33
CA TRP A 493 7.63 15.08 6.54
C TRP A 493 7.75 13.93 7.56
N HIS A 494 8.00 14.25 8.82
CA HIS A 494 8.14 13.27 9.90
C HIS A 494 7.71 13.86 11.24
N GLU A 495 6.95 13.09 11.99
CA GLU A 495 6.64 13.35 13.40
C GLU A 495 6.99 12.10 14.23
N GLU A 496 7.69 12.30 15.34
CA GLU A 496 8.18 11.20 16.16
C GLU A 496 7.04 10.37 16.74
N GLY A 497 7.07 9.07 16.48
CA GLY A 497 6.05 8.10 16.94
C GLY A 497 4.73 8.18 16.19
N ALA A 498 4.63 9.01 15.16
CA ALA A 498 3.48 9.05 14.27
C ALA A 498 3.54 7.95 13.20
N VAL A 499 2.38 7.48 12.79
CA VAL A 499 2.21 6.50 11.70
C VAL A 499 1.32 7.14 10.63
N PRO A 500 1.92 7.76 9.61
CA PRO A 500 1.18 8.30 8.48
C PRO A 500 0.71 7.18 7.55
N SER A 501 -0.45 7.37 6.92
CA SER A 501 -0.95 6.50 5.86
C SER A 501 -0.62 7.07 4.48
N GLU A 502 -1.12 6.43 3.42
CA GLU A 502 -0.91 6.87 2.03
C GLU A 502 -0.99 8.39 1.88
N PRO A 503 0.05 9.05 1.34
CA PRO A 503 -0.03 10.44 0.92
C PRO A 503 -0.85 10.55 -0.37
N PHE A 504 -1.97 11.22 -0.34
CA PHE A 504 -2.86 11.36 -1.49
C PHE A 504 -2.75 12.77 -2.07
N PHE A 505 -2.36 12.87 -3.34
CA PHE A 505 -2.20 14.17 -4.01
C PHE A 505 -3.51 14.64 -4.64
N VAL A 506 -3.87 15.89 -4.35
CA VAL A 506 -5.01 16.60 -4.97
C VAL A 506 -4.47 17.82 -5.72
N ALA A 507 -4.55 17.80 -7.04
CA ALA A 507 -4.11 18.91 -7.87
C ALA A 507 -4.99 20.16 -7.66
N ARG A 508 -4.36 21.35 -7.68
CA ARG A 508 -5.09 22.61 -7.72
C ARG A 508 -5.83 22.72 -9.06
N PRO A 509 -7.10 23.10 -9.09
CA PRO A 509 -7.84 23.32 -10.33
C PRO A 509 -7.11 24.34 -11.23
N GLY A 510 -6.85 23.93 -12.49
CA GLY A 510 -6.14 24.77 -13.45
C GLY A 510 -4.63 24.86 -13.28
N ALA A 511 -4.04 24.07 -12.39
CA ALA A 511 -2.60 23.98 -12.21
C ALA A 511 -1.88 23.52 -13.48
N THR A 512 -0.72 24.12 -13.77
CA THR A 512 0.16 23.74 -14.88
C THR A 512 1.41 22.99 -14.38
N ALA A 513 1.86 23.27 -13.16
CA ALA A 513 2.95 22.52 -12.54
C ALA A 513 2.44 21.17 -12.01
N GLU A 514 3.27 20.15 -12.17
CA GLU A 514 2.92 18.76 -11.79
C GLU A 514 2.61 18.62 -10.30
N ASP A 515 3.31 19.37 -9.46
CA ASP A 515 3.23 19.32 -8.01
C ASP A 515 2.43 20.50 -7.39
N ASP A 516 1.74 21.33 -8.21
CA ASP A 516 0.87 22.38 -7.70
C ASP A 516 -0.45 21.76 -7.18
N GLY A 517 -0.50 21.59 -5.87
CA GLY A 517 -1.62 20.94 -5.22
C GLY A 517 -1.40 20.76 -3.72
N VAL A 518 -2.14 19.85 -3.14
CA VAL A 518 -2.05 19.48 -1.72
C VAL A 518 -1.89 17.98 -1.60
N VAL A 519 -1.04 17.53 -0.67
CA VAL A 519 -0.93 16.13 -0.25
C VAL A 519 -1.67 15.96 1.06
N ILE A 520 -2.63 15.03 1.09
CA ILE A 520 -3.43 14.69 2.26
C ILE A 520 -3.00 13.33 2.78
N SER A 521 -2.72 13.20 4.09
CA SER A 521 -2.52 11.90 4.73
C SER A 521 -3.21 11.87 6.08
N MET A 522 -3.75 10.71 6.44
CA MET A 522 -4.26 10.47 7.78
C MET A 522 -3.16 9.88 8.64
N VAL A 523 -3.02 10.39 9.86
CA VAL A 523 -1.91 10.08 10.77
C VAL A 523 -2.47 9.61 12.09
N SER A 524 -1.95 8.50 12.58
CA SER A 524 -2.11 8.08 13.98
C SER A 524 -0.91 8.60 14.78
N ASP A 525 -1.14 9.36 15.83
CA ASP A 525 -0.09 9.97 16.62
C ASP A 525 0.42 9.04 17.75
N LYS A 526 1.53 9.42 18.36
CA LYS A 526 2.15 8.67 19.46
C LYS A 526 1.33 8.62 20.75
N ASN A 527 0.35 9.51 20.89
CA ASN A 527 -0.49 9.63 22.09
C ASN A 527 -1.81 8.87 21.92
N GLY A 528 -2.03 8.24 20.75
CA GLY A 528 -3.24 7.52 20.42
C GLY A 528 -4.34 8.39 19.84
N GLY A 529 -4.03 9.63 19.47
CA GLY A 529 -4.90 10.49 18.68
C GLY A 529 -4.81 10.19 17.19
N GLY A 530 -5.56 10.94 16.40
CA GLY A 530 -5.51 10.89 14.95
C GLY A 530 -5.79 12.25 14.34
N TYR A 531 -5.17 12.54 13.21
CA TYR A 531 -5.41 13.76 12.47
C TYR A 531 -5.19 13.56 10.98
N ALA A 532 -5.76 14.42 10.17
CA ALA A 532 -5.36 14.56 8.77
C ALA A 532 -4.33 15.68 8.66
N VAL A 533 -3.17 15.38 8.05
CA VAL A 533 -2.17 16.38 7.70
C VAL A 533 -2.33 16.78 6.25
N LEU A 534 -2.21 18.09 5.98
CA LEU A 534 -2.19 18.67 4.64
C LEU A 534 -0.82 19.28 4.41
N LEU A 535 -0.13 18.82 3.38
CA LEU A 535 1.16 19.35 2.96
C LEU A 535 1.01 20.09 1.63
N ASP A 536 1.72 21.20 1.46
CA ASP A 536 1.84 21.84 0.16
C ASP A 536 2.54 20.91 -0.83
N GLY A 537 1.97 20.69 -2.00
CA GLY A 537 2.49 19.71 -2.96
C GLY A 537 3.88 20.09 -3.49
N SER A 538 4.22 21.39 -3.59
CA SER A 538 5.49 21.87 -4.13
C SER A 538 6.59 21.95 -3.07
N THR A 539 6.33 22.60 -1.92
CA THR A 539 7.31 22.77 -0.85
C THR A 539 7.39 21.59 0.11
N PHE A 540 6.35 20.77 0.14
CA PHE A 540 6.15 19.65 1.06
C PHE A 540 6.14 20.05 2.54
N GLU A 541 5.86 21.31 2.82
CA GLU A 541 5.67 21.85 4.16
C GLU A 541 4.23 21.65 4.63
N GLU A 542 4.03 21.46 5.94
CA GLU A 542 2.71 21.33 6.54
C GLU A 542 1.99 22.69 6.52
N ILE A 543 0.82 22.74 5.86
CA ILE A 543 -0.04 23.92 5.78
C ILE A 543 -1.20 23.86 6.74
N ALA A 544 -1.70 22.67 7.05
CA ALA A 544 -2.77 22.49 8.01
C ALA A 544 -2.80 21.07 8.56
N ARG A 545 -3.46 20.92 9.71
CA ARG A 545 -3.91 19.61 10.22
C ARG A 545 -5.32 19.73 10.79
N ALA A 546 -6.09 18.65 10.62
CA ALA A 546 -7.46 18.53 11.12
C ALA A 546 -7.54 17.36 12.10
N GLU A 547 -7.84 17.63 13.37
CA GLU A 547 -7.76 16.67 14.47
C GLU A 547 -9.06 15.88 14.61
N PHE A 548 -8.94 14.55 14.71
CA PHE A 548 -10.04 13.67 15.08
C PHE A 548 -10.18 13.56 16.60
N PRO A 549 -11.39 13.41 17.13
CA PRO A 549 -11.59 13.26 18.56
C PRO A 549 -11.19 11.88 19.12
N TYR A 550 -10.65 10.99 18.27
CA TYR A 550 -10.24 9.62 18.61
C TYR A 550 -9.05 9.18 17.75
N GLY A 551 -8.41 8.08 18.16
CA GLY A 551 -7.33 7.49 17.40
C GLY A 551 -7.82 6.81 16.11
N LEU A 552 -7.11 7.03 15.03
CA LEU A 552 -7.43 6.46 13.72
C LEU A 552 -6.76 5.10 13.53
N PRO A 553 -7.48 4.07 13.08
CA PRO A 553 -6.86 2.86 12.56
C PRO A 553 -6.10 3.18 11.28
N TYR A 554 -5.06 2.39 10.99
CA TYR A 554 -4.27 2.55 9.78
C TYR A 554 -5.13 2.28 8.55
N GLY A 555 -5.26 3.27 7.68
CA GLY A 555 -5.95 3.11 6.42
C GLY A 555 -5.01 2.85 5.25
N LEU A 556 -5.51 2.18 4.23
CA LEU A 556 -4.74 1.80 3.05
C LEU A 556 -4.88 2.87 1.95
N HIS A 557 -5.87 2.75 1.07
CA HIS A 557 -5.95 3.56 -0.13
C HIS A 557 -7.22 4.42 -0.18
N GLY A 558 -7.09 5.56 -0.85
CA GLY A 558 -8.17 6.52 -0.96
C GLY A 558 -8.46 7.01 -2.37
N CYS A 559 -9.53 7.79 -2.49
CA CYS A 559 -9.87 8.51 -3.71
C CYS A 559 -10.43 9.89 -3.41
N TRP A 560 -10.39 10.75 -4.42
CA TRP A 560 -10.97 12.08 -4.37
C TRP A 560 -12.27 12.14 -5.16
N VAL A 561 -13.31 12.66 -4.53
CA VAL A 561 -14.59 12.99 -5.16
C VAL A 561 -14.68 14.52 -5.22
N PRO A 562 -14.48 15.15 -6.39
CA PRO A 562 -14.54 16.60 -6.50
C PRO A 562 -15.96 17.09 -6.21
N LYS A 563 -16.09 18.26 -5.58
CA LYS A 563 -17.39 18.92 -5.44
C LYS A 563 -17.82 19.38 -6.84
N THR A 564 -18.93 18.82 -7.33
CA THR A 564 -19.59 19.34 -8.51
C THR A 564 -20.21 20.69 -8.15
N GLY A 565 -19.85 21.73 -8.90
CA GLY A 565 -20.28 23.11 -8.67
C GLY A 565 -21.79 23.34 -8.80
#